data_faeceec932fd2a76797d44cd89b50567
#
_entry.id   faeceec932fd2a76797d44cd89b50567
#
_cell.length_a   1.000
_cell.length_b   1.000
_cell.length_c   1.000
_cell.angle_alpha   90.00
_cell.angle_beta   90.00
_cell.angle_gamma   90.00
#
_symmetry.space_group_name_H-M   'P 1'
#
loop_
_entity.id
_entity.type
_entity.pdbx_description
1 polymer ?
#
loop_
_entity_poly.entity_id
_entity_poly.type
_entity_poly.pdbx_seq_one_letter_code
_entity_poly.pdbx_strand_id
1 'polypeptide(L)'
;KSQQSFSIYDMELNRNLFSLRNNAIRADWLPITDRFYYQVDNDGQSDVYLFDVKTGEESLEASGLKSPERIEWSPKEDYFLFLRDEESEKTGDLKRIFGNEDRIPNTRNRSYLYYFDLKTKLARPLTAGAESAYLHDIKPDGSRILFSTSRMDYNEVPFSKQNLYELEPVTMNVDTIWKDKLNSGFCQYSPDGTQLLVSGGPETFGELGMKVSPGRIPNSYDTQLFLFDLRTKKVEALTRDFDPAVGRAYWSKDGKIYFTADERDYVNLYRMDLKKRNFNKINVPVEVITSIDYAFDKPLAVFMGSSISTPEKLFALDLNTGKPTLLLDPKAADMKDVEFGKSEEWNFINSRGTTIYGRLYYPVGYDPAKKYPVIVNYYGGTTPTNRAFGGRYPKNIWAA
;
A
#
# COMPACT_ATOMS: atom_id res chain seq x y z
N LYS A 1 -23.38 -26.27 -22.16
CA LYS A 1 -21.93 -26.16 -22.33
C LYS A 1 -21.31 -27.21 -21.43
N SER A 2 -20.40 -28.06 -21.97
CA SER A 2 -19.74 -29.13 -21.21
C SER A 2 -18.90 -28.51 -20.09
N GLN A 3 -19.07 -29.00 -18.86
CA GLN A 3 -18.13 -28.76 -17.78
C GLN A 3 -16.74 -29.21 -18.25
N GLN A 4 -15.82 -28.28 -18.43
CA GLN A 4 -14.41 -28.60 -18.60
C GLN A 4 -13.83 -28.94 -17.24
N SER A 5 -13.23 -30.10 -17.10
CA SER A 5 -12.41 -30.44 -15.93
C SER A 5 -11.15 -29.61 -15.96
N PHE A 6 -10.86 -28.88 -14.90
CA PHE A 6 -9.61 -28.12 -14.76
C PHE A 6 -8.45 -29.06 -14.46
N SER A 7 -7.40 -28.92 -15.22
CA SER A 7 -6.11 -29.58 -14.97
C SER A 7 -5.15 -28.65 -14.23
N ILE A 8 -4.02 -29.17 -13.71
CA ILE A 8 -2.94 -28.34 -13.15
C ILE A 8 -2.41 -27.36 -14.19
N TYR A 9 -2.40 -27.72 -15.45
CA TYR A 9 -2.01 -26.89 -16.57
C TYR A 9 -2.97 -25.71 -16.76
N ASP A 10 -4.28 -25.93 -16.65
CA ASP A 10 -5.29 -24.88 -16.70
C ASP A 10 -5.19 -23.92 -15.50
N MET A 11 -4.78 -24.40 -14.35
CA MET A 11 -4.53 -23.54 -13.17
C MET A 11 -3.35 -22.57 -13.39
N GLU A 12 -2.31 -22.97 -14.11
CA GLU A 12 -1.17 -22.12 -14.46
C GLU A 12 -1.53 -21.09 -15.54
N LEU A 13 -2.27 -21.49 -16.55
CA LEU A 13 -2.88 -20.60 -17.56
C LEU A 13 -3.83 -19.58 -16.91
N ASN A 14 -4.64 -20.01 -15.96
CA ASN A 14 -5.55 -19.13 -15.24
C ASN A 14 -4.83 -18.12 -14.34
N ARG A 15 -3.64 -18.41 -13.82
CA ARG A 15 -2.81 -17.39 -13.15
C ARG A 15 -2.52 -16.21 -14.05
N ASN A 16 -2.28 -16.46 -15.34
CA ASN A 16 -2.03 -15.41 -16.34
C ASN A 16 -3.32 -14.68 -16.74
N LEU A 17 -4.45 -15.39 -16.80
CA LEU A 17 -5.77 -14.77 -17.08
C LEU A 17 -6.21 -13.83 -15.95
N PHE A 18 -5.83 -14.09 -14.70
CA PHE A 18 -6.21 -13.32 -13.53
C PHE A 18 -5.16 -12.28 -13.10
N SER A 19 -4.02 -12.21 -13.78
CA SER A 19 -2.98 -11.23 -13.50
C SER A 19 -3.05 -10.07 -14.49
N LEU A 20 -3.17 -8.85 -13.99
CA LEU A 20 -2.93 -7.61 -14.74
C LEU A 20 -1.44 -7.36 -15.01
N ARG A 21 -0.55 -8.18 -14.48
CA ARG A 21 0.90 -8.03 -14.63
C ARG A 21 1.37 -8.44 -16.02
N ASN A 22 1.06 -7.62 -16.99
CA ASN A 22 1.81 -7.56 -18.23
C ASN A 22 2.65 -6.29 -18.14
N ASN A 23 3.96 -6.39 -17.95
CA ASN A 23 5.00 -5.37 -18.16
C ASN A 23 4.47 -3.93 -18.24
N ALA A 24 3.64 -3.53 -17.29
CA ALA A 24 3.07 -2.21 -17.29
C ALA A 24 4.18 -1.23 -16.95
N ILE A 25 4.44 -0.32 -17.86
CA ILE A 25 5.24 0.88 -17.59
C ILE A 25 4.58 1.57 -16.41
N ARG A 26 5.32 1.76 -15.32
CA ARG A 26 4.85 2.57 -14.21
C ARG A 26 4.99 4.03 -14.61
N ALA A 27 3.88 4.72 -14.65
CA ALA A 27 3.83 6.15 -14.93
C ALA A 27 3.09 6.85 -13.80
N ASP A 28 3.65 7.95 -13.30
CA ASP A 28 3.06 8.77 -12.27
C ASP A 28 3.11 10.25 -12.67
N TRP A 29 2.10 11.00 -12.22
CA TRP A 29 2.01 12.42 -12.51
C TRP A 29 3.01 13.25 -11.73
N LEU A 30 3.48 14.35 -12.36
CA LEU A 30 4.19 15.40 -11.66
C LEU A 30 3.21 16.23 -10.79
N PRO A 31 3.68 16.83 -9.69
CA PRO A 31 2.82 17.52 -8.74
C PRO A 31 2.06 18.75 -9.26
N ILE A 32 2.66 19.50 -10.22
CA ILE A 32 2.12 20.80 -10.65
C ILE A 32 1.74 20.79 -12.13
N THR A 33 2.62 20.26 -12.97
CA THR A 33 2.48 20.32 -14.43
C THR A 33 1.65 19.19 -14.98
N ASP A 34 1.05 19.37 -16.16
CA ASP A 34 0.33 18.32 -16.88
C ASP A 34 1.32 17.37 -17.58
N ARG A 35 2.35 16.95 -16.84
CA ARG A 35 3.36 15.98 -17.28
C ARG A 35 3.30 14.74 -16.39
N PHE A 36 3.66 13.61 -16.92
CA PHE A 36 3.92 12.40 -16.16
C PHE A 36 5.33 11.90 -16.45
N TYR A 37 5.89 11.17 -15.51
CA TYR A 37 7.14 10.46 -15.72
C TYR A 37 6.91 8.96 -15.83
N TYR A 38 7.83 8.29 -16.47
CA TYR A 38 7.92 6.84 -16.49
C TYR A 38 9.37 6.39 -16.52
N GLN A 39 9.58 5.14 -16.09
CA GLN A 39 10.91 4.53 -16.02
C GLN A 39 11.06 3.47 -17.10
N VAL A 40 12.25 3.43 -17.70
CA VAL A 40 12.67 2.35 -18.59
C VAL A 40 13.87 1.67 -17.98
N ASP A 41 13.75 0.38 -17.66
CA ASP A 41 14.80 -0.39 -17.02
C ASP A 41 15.69 -1.07 -18.09
N ASN A 42 17.01 -0.83 -18.00
CA ASN A 42 18.03 -1.39 -18.86
C ASN A 42 19.17 -1.96 -18.01
N ASP A 43 19.30 -3.28 -17.94
CA ASP A 43 20.42 -3.99 -17.28
C ASP A 43 20.77 -3.49 -15.85
N GLY A 44 19.74 -3.31 -15.01
CA GLY A 44 19.90 -2.86 -13.63
C GLY A 44 20.12 -1.35 -13.46
N GLN A 45 19.97 -0.60 -14.52
CA GLN A 45 19.90 0.86 -14.53
C GLN A 45 18.54 1.29 -15.08
N SER A 46 18.07 2.46 -14.69
CA SER A 46 16.82 3.02 -15.17
C SER A 46 17.03 4.41 -15.74
N ASP A 47 16.34 4.67 -16.81
CA ASP A 47 16.18 5.99 -17.39
C ASP A 47 14.80 6.54 -17.01
N VAL A 48 14.74 7.82 -16.65
CA VAL A 48 13.49 8.51 -16.27
C VAL A 48 13.14 9.48 -17.39
N TYR A 49 11.98 9.27 -17.98
CA TYR A 49 11.42 10.11 -19.03
C TYR A 49 10.27 10.95 -18.49
N LEU A 50 10.16 12.18 -18.99
CA LEU A 50 9.00 13.03 -18.83
C LEU A 50 8.23 13.12 -20.13
N PHE A 51 6.91 13.05 -20.04
CA PHE A 51 6.00 13.23 -21.15
C PHE A 51 5.04 14.38 -20.85
N ASP A 52 4.98 15.36 -21.73
CA ASP A 52 4.04 16.48 -21.67
C ASP A 52 2.77 16.11 -22.43
N VAL A 53 1.64 16.05 -21.71
CA VAL A 53 0.36 15.62 -22.31
C VAL A 53 -0.21 16.65 -23.29
N LYS A 54 0.15 17.93 -23.14
CA LYS A 54 -0.37 19.01 -24.01
C LYS A 54 0.37 19.09 -25.32
N THR A 55 1.69 18.98 -25.28
CA THR A 55 2.54 19.09 -26.47
C THR A 55 2.79 17.77 -27.14
N GLY A 56 2.66 16.64 -26.42
CA GLY A 56 3.08 15.32 -26.85
C GLY A 56 4.58 15.13 -26.88
N GLU A 57 5.34 16.05 -26.30
CA GLU A 57 6.79 15.98 -26.24
C GLU A 57 7.28 15.05 -25.14
N GLU A 58 8.30 14.29 -25.44
CA GLU A 58 9.01 13.41 -24.52
C GLU A 58 10.43 13.90 -24.31
N SER A 59 10.91 13.88 -23.08
CA SER A 59 12.28 14.25 -22.74
C SER A 59 12.89 13.27 -21.75
N LEU A 60 14.18 12.95 -21.96
CA LEU A 60 14.98 12.17 -21.02
C LEU A 60 15.42 13.09 -19.87
N GLU A 61 14.92 12.85 -18.67
CA GLU A 61 15.20 13.67 -17.50
C GLU A 61 16.40 13.17 -16.69
N ALA A 62 16.51 11.87 -16.48
CA ALA A 62 17.64 11.25 -15.83
C ALA A 62 17.99 9.94 -16.53
N SER A 63 19.29 9.64 -16.65
CA SER A 63 19.77 8.41 -17.28
C SER A 63 20.72 7.66 -16.38
N GLY A 64 20.69 6.33 -16.50
CA GLY A 64 21.62 5.43 -15.82
C GLY A 64 21.49 5.42 -14.30
N LEU A 65 20.32 5.72 -13.76
CA LEU A 65 20.08 5.60 -12.33
C LEU A 65 20.13 4.12 -11.92
N LYS A 66 20.96 3.80 -10.95
CA LYS A 66 21.14 2.42 -10.50
C LYS A 66 19.88 1.97 -9.70
N SER A 67 19.06 1.14 -10.34
CA SER A 67 17.86 0.49 -9.75
C SER A 67 17.05 1.42 -8.82
N PRO A 68 16.57 2.57 -9.30
CA PRO A 68 15.82 3.49 -8.47
C PRO A 68 14.47 2.86 -8.11
N GLU A 69 14.22 2.71 -6.82
CA GLU A 69 12.93 2.34 -6.30
C GLU A 69 12.21 3.59 -5.80
N ARG A 70 10.91 3.66 -6.00
CA ARG A 70 10.04 4.72 -5.50
C ARG A 70 10.59 6.13 -5.77
N ILE A 71 10.35 6.63 -6.97
CA ILE A 71 10.62 8.03 -7.31
C ILE A 71 9.51 8.90 -6.71
N GLU A 72 9.90 9.98 -6.00
CA GLU A 72 8.99 10.97 -5.43
C GLU A 72 9.45 12.36 -5.84
N TRP A 73 8.61 13.08 -6.56
CA TRP A 73 8.91 14.44 -7.04
C TRP A 73 8.69 15.48 -5.96
N SER A 74 9.56 16.48 -5.93
CA SER A 74 9.35 17.64 -5.06
C SER A 74 8.05 18.36 -5.45
N PRO A 75 7.34 18.95 -4.47
CA PRO A 75 6.16 19.77 -4.76
C PRO A 75 6.40 20.97 -5.70
N LYS A 76 7.68 21.33 -5.95
CA LYS A 76 8.09 22.40 -6.87
C LYS A 76 8.63 21.89 -8.20
N GLU A 77 8.72 20.58 -8.39
CA GLU A 77 9.29 19.94 -9.57
C GLU A 77 10.72 20.38 -9.88
N ASP A 78 11.52 20.69 -8.86
CA ASP A 78 12.92 21.12 -8.99
C ASP A 78 13.93 20.01 -8.66
N TYR A 79 13.46 18.94 -8.01
CA TYR A 79 14.21 17.71 -7.75
C TYR A 79 13.26 16.52 -7.62
N PHE A 80 13.80 15.33 -7.64
CA PHE A 80 13.11 14.15 -7.15
C PHE A 80 13.99 13.33 -6.20
N LEU A 81 13.34 12.56 -5.36
CA LEU A 81 13.94 11.59 -4.46
C LEU A 81 13.73 10.19 -5.01
N PHE A 82 14.67 9.30 -4.71
CA PHE A 82 14.47 7.88 -4.96
C PHE A 82 15.19 7.04 -3.90
N LEU A 83 14.69 5.84 -3.67
CA LEU A 83 15.37 4.83 -2.89
C LEU A 83 16.27 4.00 -3.82
N ARG A 84 17.45 3.68 -3.33
CA ARG A 84 18.38 2.80 -4.00
C ARG A 84 18.84 1.72 -3.05
N ASP A 85 18.65 0.48 -3.47
CA ASP A 85 19.18 -0.67 -2.76
C ASP A 85 20.67 -0.84 -3.03
N GLU A 86 21.44 -0.98 -1.96
CA GLU A 86 22.83 -1.35 -2.01
C GLU A 86 23.01 -2.77 -1.47
N GLU A 87 23.49 -3.64 -2.36
CA GLU A 87 23.77 -5.00 -1.98
C GLU A 87 24.97 -5.06 -1.02
N SER A 88 24.87 -5.91 -0.02
CA SER A 88 26.00 -6.23 0.84
C SER A 88 27.08 -6.96 0.06
N GLU A 89 28.31 -6.78 0.49
CA GLU A 89 29.48 -7.41 -0.13
C GLU A 89 29.34 -8.94 -0.16
N LYS A 90 29.51 -9.52 -1.35
CA LYS A 90 29.47 -10.99 -1.54
C LYS A 90 30.82 -11.58 -1.14
N THR A 91 30.81 -12.46 -0.16
CA THR A 91 32.02 -13.12 0.36
C THR A 91 32.27 -14.49 -0.27
N GLY A 92 31.93 -14.69 -1.56
CA GLY A 92 32.05 -15.95 -2.29
C GLY A 92 30.96 -16.96 -1.91
N ASP A 93 31.24 -18.26 -1.99
CA ASP A 93 30.28 -19.34 -1.76
C ASP A 93 29.99 -19.57 -0.26
N LEU A 94 30.82 -19.03 0.64
CA LEU A 94 30.65 -19.15 2.08
C LEU A 94 29.99 -17.91 2.65
N LYS A 95 28.85 -18.10 3.31
CA LYS A 95 28.16 -17.02 4.02
C LYS A 95 28.61 -17.02 5.48
N ARG A 96 29.23 -15.92 5.92
CA ARG A 96 29.52 -15.71 7.35
C ARG A 96 28.25 -15.30 8.07
N ILE A 97 27.90 -16.03 9.12
CA ILE A 97 26.73 -15.77 9.96
C ILE A 97 27.21 -15.08 11.24
N PHE A 98 26.77 -13.84 11.47
CA PHE A 98 27.09 -13.06 12.68
C PHE A 98 25.91 -13.04 13.66
N GLY A 99 24.68 -13.22 13.16
CA GLY A 99 23.46 -13.19 13.95
C GLY A 99 22.32 -13.96 13.29
N ASN A 100 21.18 -13.99 13.95
CA ASN A 100 19.98 -14.71 13.45
C ASN A 100 19.45 -14.15 12.14
N GLU A 101 19.61 -12.86 11.90
CA GLU A 101 19.17 -12.16 10.70
C GLU A 101 19.85 -12.70 9.46
N ASP A 102 21.09 -13.13 9.57
CA ASP A 102 21.87 -13.65 8.43
C ASP A 102 21.29 -14.94 7.82
N ARG A 103 20.30 -15.55 8.47
CA ARG A 103 19.53 -16.67 7.90
C ARG A 103 18.57 -16.21 6.81
N ILE A 104 18.20 -14.92 6.82
CA ILE A 104 17.31 -14.32 5.82
C ILE A 104 18.19 -13.86 4.65
N PRO A 105 17.89 -14.23 3.40
CA PRO A 105 18.61 -13.71 2.24
C PRO A 105 18.57 -12.17 2.21
N ASN A 106 19.68 -11.57 1.80
CA ASN A 106 19.79 -10.12 1.60
C ASN A 106 19.55 -9.24 2.84
N THR A 107 19.57 -9.83 4.03
CA THR A 107 19.31 -9.09 5.29
C THR A 107 20.31 -7.96 5.57
N ARG A 108 21.46 -7.96 4.87
CA ARG A 108 22.50 -6.93 4.97
C ARG A 108 22.41 -5.87 3.89
N ASN A 109 21.54 -6.05 2.90
CA ASN A 109 21.28 -5.00 1.93
C ASN A 109 20.69 -3.78 2.65
N ARG A 110 20.99 -2.59 2.15
CA ARG A 110 20.50 -1.34 2.72
C ARG A 110 19.89 -0.51 1.63
N SER A 111 18.75 0.09 1.93
CA SER A 111 18.11 1.06 1.05
C SER A 111 18.46 2.46 1.54
N TYR A 112 19.04 3.27 0.67
CA TYR A 112 19.38 4.64 0.98
C TYR A 112 18.58 5.61 0.13
N LEU A 113 18.29 6.76 0.74
CA LEU A 113 17.60 7.86 0.08
C LEU A 113 18.58 8.69 -0.72
N TYR A 114 18.25 8.92 -1.99
CA TYR A 114 19.01 9.73 -2.93
C TYR A 114 18.18 10.94 -3.37
N TYR A 115 18.89 12.01 -3.69
CA TYR A 115 18.37 13.26 -4.22
C TYR A 115 18.92 13.43 -5.65
N PHE A 116 18.05 13.67 -6.60
CA PHE A 116 18.41 14.01 -7.97
C PHE A 116 18.06 15.47 -8.25
N ASP A 117 19.07 16.28 -8.54
CA ASP A 117 18.90 17.69 -8.85
C ASP A 117 18.61 17.86 -10.35
N LEU A 118 17.43 18.39 -10.69
CA LEU A 118 17.01 18.53 -12.09
C LEU A 118 17.81 19.57 -12.88
N LYS A 119 18.42 20.53 -12.20
CA LYS A 119 19.24 21.57 -12.84
C LYS A 119 20.64 21.06 -13.18
N THR A 120 21.27 20.37 -12.25
CA THR A 120 22.64 19.86 -12.42
C THR A 120 22.70 18.47 -13.03
N LYS A 121 21.58 17.75 -13.05
CA LYS A 121 21.45 16.34 -13.48
C LYS A 121 22.35 15.39 -12.68
N LEU A 122 22.60 15.71 -11.42
CA LEU A 122 23.43 14.91 -10.53
C LEU A 122 22.61 14.27 -9.41
N ALA A 123 22.87 12.99 -9.16
CA ALA A 123 22.37 12.28 -8.00
C ALA A 123 23.38 12.31 -6.86
N ARG A 124 22.88 12.48 -5.62
CA ARG A 124 23.70 12.36 -4.40
C ARG A 124 22.93 11.64 -3.30
N PRO A 125 23.62 10.86 -2.44
CA PRO A 125 22.98 10.24 -1.29
C PRO A 125 22.59 11.29 -0.25
N LEU A 126 21.42 11.08 0.38
CA LEU A 126 20.96 11.83 1.55
C LEU A 126 21.13 11.03 2.83
N THR A 127 21.12 9.71 2.74
CA THR A 127 21.28 8.82 3.90
C THR A 127 22.37 7.79 3.63
N ALA A 128 22.97 7.31 4.70
CA ALA A 128 23.99 6.26 4.70
C ALA A 128 24.05 5.59 6.09
N GLY A 129 24.80 4.52 6.23
CA GLY A 129 25.08 3.89 7.52
C GLY A 129 24.51 2.48 7.65
N ALA A 130 24.22 2.06 8.90
CA ALA A 130 23.86 0.67 9.21
C ALA A 130 22.38 0.34 9.03
N GLU A 131 21.51 1.34 8.91
CA GLU A 131 20.06 1.17 8.81
C GLU A 131 19.55 1.62 7.44
N SER A 132 18.56 0.91 6.91
CA SER A 132 17.85 1.34 5.71
C SER A 132 16.98 2.54 6.01
N ALA A 133 16.90 3.47 5.05
CA ALA A 133 15.97 4.59 5.07
C ALA A 133 14.67 4.25 4.32
N TYR A 134 13.56 4.75 4.83
CA TYR A 134 12.23 4.65 4.21
C TYR A 134 11.66 6.05 4.02
N LEU A 135 11.45 6.44 2.78
CA LEU A 135 10.85 7.74 2.46
C LEU A 135 9.37 7.71 2.82
N HIS A 136 8.90 8.74 3.52
CA HIS A 136 7.50 8.94 3.86
C HIS A 136 6.86 10.01 2.99
N ASP A 137 7.36 11.24 3.06
CA ASP A 137 6.75 12.38 2.39
C ASP A 137 7.75 13.53 2.19
N ILE A 138 7.40 14.48 1.34
CA ILE A 138 8.10 15.75 1.19
C ILE A 138 7.17 16.86 1.69
N LYS A 139 7.69 17.76 2.53
CA LYS A 139 6.92 18.89 3.05
C LYS A 139 6.33 19.71 1.89
N PRO A 140 5.08 20.24 2.00
CA PRO A 140 4.43 20.92 0.89
C PRO A 140 5.20 22.10 0.29
N ASP A 141 6.09 22.73 1.06
CA ASP A 141 6.97 23.79 0.58
C ASP A 141 8.30 23.28 -0.04
N GLY A 142 8.52 21.98 -0.09
CA GLY A 142 9.73 21.34 -0.61
C GLY A 142 10.97 21.46 0.27
N SER A 143 10.86 22.05 1.48
CA SER A 143 12.01 22.38 2.33
C SER A 143 12.52 21.23 3.19
N ARG A 144 11.69 20.22 3.45
CA ARG A 144 11.98 19.09 4.34
C ARG A 144 11.53 17.78 3.76
N ILE A 145 12.28 16.75 4.06
CA ILE A 145 12.01 15.36 3.68
C ILE A 145 11.74 14.56 4.95
N LEU A 146 10.63 13.85 4.98
CA LEU A 146 10.26 12.97 6.07
C LEU A 146 10.68 11.54 5.74
N PHE A 147 11.54 10.96 6.56
CA PHE A 147 12.00 9.60 6.40
C PHE A 147 12.14 8.89 7.73
N SER A 148 12.10 7.57 7.72
CA SER A 148 12.34 6.75 8.90
C SER A 148 13.49 5.77 8.68
N THR A 149 14.04 5.30 9.80
CA THR A 149 14.88 4.10 9.85
C THR A 149 14.26 3.08 10.78
N SER A 150 14.62 1.81 10.61
CA SER A 150 14.17 0.72 11.46
C SER A 150 15.36 -0.07 11.96
N ARG A 151 15.34 -0.40 13.25
CA ARG A 151 16.32 -1.28 13.89
C ARG A 151 15.65 -2.45 14.58
N MET A 152 16.38 -3.55 14.71
CA MET A 152 15.93 -4.71 15.49
C MET A 152 16.45 -4.59 16.92
N ASP A 153 15.55 -4.81 17.89
CA ASP A 153 15.87 -4.91 19.31
C ASP A 153 15.26 -6.22 19.83
N TYR A 154 16.10 -7.21 20.02
CA TYR A 154 15.67 -8.55 20.42
C TYR A 154 15.37 -8.68 21.93
N ASN A 155 15.58 -7.63 22.71
CA ASN A 155 15.27 -7.63 24.13
C ASN A 155 13.80 -7.33 24.45
N GLU A 156 13.07 -6.81 23.46
CA GLU A 156 11.66 -6.41 23.62
C GLU A 156 10.81 -6.93 22.46
N VAL A 157 9.55 -7.23 22.75
CA VAL A 157 8.54 -7.59 21.73
C VAL A 157 7.53 -6.43 21.61
N PRO A 158 7.25 -5.94 20.39
CA PRO A 158 7.82 -6.29 19.08
C PRO A 158 9.29 -5.90 18.93
N PHE A 159 10.04 -6.71 18.18
CA PHE A 159 11.48 -6.53 18.00
C PHE A 159 11.86 -5.32 17.13
N SER A 160 10.99 -4.91 16.22
CA SER A 160 11.25 -3.79 15.31
C SER A 160 10.88 -2.46 15.95
N LYS A 161 11.81 -1.52 15.92
CA LYS A 161 11.63 -0.14 16.41
C LYS A 161 11.97 0.85 15.32
N GLN A 162 11.16 1.89 15.20
CA GLN A 162 11.30 2.89 14.15
C GLN A 162 11.65 4.27 14.72
N ASN A 163 12.54 4.96 14.01
CA ASN A 163 12.89 6.35 14.24
C ASN A 163 12.38 7.18 13.06
N LEU A 164 11.80 8.34 13.33
CA LEU A 164 11.34 9.27 12.29
C LEU A 164 12.15 10.55 12.35
N TYR A 165 12.52 11.04 11.19
CA TYR A 165 13.38 12.21 11.01
C TYR A 165 12.84 13.16 9.96
N GLU A 166 13.12 14.45 10.13
CA GLU A 166 13.05 15.47 9.09
C GLU A 166 14.47 15.84 8.63
N LEU A 167 14.70 15.80 7.33
CA LEU A 167 15.97 16.18 6.69
C LEU A 167 15.76 17.44 5.84
N GLU A 168 16.61 18.43 6.00
CA GLU A 168 16.75 19.56 5.07
C GLU A 168 17.75 19.19 3.96
N PRO A 169 17.30 19.01 2.70
CA PRO A 169 18.16 18.42 1.68
C PRO A 169 19.33 19.32 1.25
N VAL A 170 19.25 20.63 1.47
CA VAL A 170 20.31 21.58 1.08
C VAL A 170 21.42 21.60 2.12
N THR A 171 21.09 21.79 3.39
CA THR A 171 22.06 21.91 4.50
C THR A 171 22.47 20.56 5.08
N MET A 172 21.73 19.50 4.79
CA MET A 172 21.86 18.17 5.39
C MET A 172 21.59 18.14 6.89
N ASN A 173 20.90 19.14 7.43
CA ASN A 173 20.47 19.15 8.81
C ASN A 173 19.34 18.13 9.01
N VAL A 174 19.46 17.31 10.06
CA VAL A 174 18.50 16.27 10.42
C VAL A 174 17.94 16.54 11.81
N ASP A 175 16.62 16.66 11.89
CA ASP A 175 15.88 16.77 13.13
C ASP A 175 15.17 15.45 13.44
N THR A 176 15.31 14.96 14.68
CA THR A 176 14.61 13.76 15.13
C THR A 176 13.19 14.11 15.58
N ILE A 177 12.18 13.53 14.94
CA ILE A 177 10.78 13.68 15.33
C ILE A 177 10.46 12.79 16.53
N TRP A 178 10.79 11.49 16.41
CA TRP A 178 10.73 10.51 17.50
C TRP A 178 11.74 9.38 17.34
N LYS A 179 11.95 8.64 18.42
CA LYS A 179 12.78 7.42 18.46
C LYS A 179 12.00 6.25 19.00
N ASP A 180 12.40 5.05 18.57
CA ASP A 180 12.00 3.75 19.12
C ASP A 180 10.48 3.53 19.20
N LYS A 181 9.72 4.04 18.20
CA LYS A 181 8.29 3.76 18.10
C LYS A 181 8.01 2.36 17.60
N LEU A 182 7.01 1.74 18.19
CA LEU A 182 6.53 0.42 17.82
C LEU A 182 5.47 0.54 16.72
N ASN A 183 5.55 -0.34 15.72
CA ASN A 183 4.53 -0.48 14.68
C ASN A 183 4.08 0.86 14.03
N SER A 184 4.98 1.85 13.95
CA SER A 184 4.75 3.07 13.20
C SER A 184 4.82 2.73 11.70
N GLY A 185 3.79 3.11 10.97
CA GLY A 185 3.69 2.90 9.54
C GLY A 185 3.99 4.17 8.75
N PHE A 186 3.15 4.45 7.76
CA PHE A 186 3.28 5.60 6.88
C PHE A 186 3.01 6.92 7.62
N CYS A 187 3.75 7.97 7.26
CA CYS A 187 3.57 9.33 7.76
C CYS A 187 3.43 10.30 6.58
N GLN A 188 2.50 11.25 6.67
CA GLN A 188 2.28 12.30 5.66
C GLN A 188 2.13 13.65 6.35
N TYR A 189 2.71 14.71 5.77
CA TYR A 189 2.45 16.07 6.23
C TYR A 189 1.00 16.49 6.00
N SER A 190 0.50 17.32 6.90
CA SER A 190 -0.70 18.12 6.63
C SER A 190 -0.46 19.08 5.45
N PRO A 191 -1.51 19.51 4.75
CA PRO A 191 -1.36 20.47 3.65
C PRO A 191 -0.63 21.77 4.00
N ASP A 192 -0.66 22.19 5.27
CA ASP A 192 0.06 23.36 5.78
C ASP A 192 1.46 23.01 6.35
N GLY A 193 1.83 21.73 6.36
CA GLY A 193 3.13 21.25 6.83
C GLY A 193 3.36 21.39 8.34
N THR A 194 2.32 21.59 9.16
CA THR A 194 2.45 21.77 10.62
C THR A 194 2.19 20.52 11.44
N GLN A 195 1.53 19.54 10.86
CA GLN A 195 1.14 18.28 11.48
C GLN A 195 1.52 17.09 10.61
N LEU A 196 1.50 15.90 11.20
CA LEU A 196 1.64 14.64 10.49
C LEU A 196 0.39 13.78 10.68
N LEU A 197 -0.09 13.19 9.61
CA LEU A 197 -0.97 12.04 9.62
C LEU A 197 -0.10 10.79 9.71
N VAL A 198 -0.27 10.02 10.78
CA VAL A 198 0.55 8.83 11.05
C VAL A 198 -0.35 7.61 11.04
N SER A 199 -0.01 6.60 10.26
CA SER A 199 -0.60 5.27 10.39
C SER A 199 0.25 4.43 11.34
N GLY A 200 -0.36 3.55 12.13
CA GLY A 200 0.37 2.69 13.03
C GLY A 200 -0.54 1.73 13.80
N GLY A 201 0.06 0.78 14.50
CA GLY A 201 -0.68 -0.10 15.40
C GLY A 201 -1.27 0.65 16.60
N PRO A 202 -2.20 0.06 17.32
CA PRO A 202 -2.83 0.69 18.48
C PRO A 202 -1.86 1.19 19.54
N GLU A 203 -0.69 0.53 19.66
CA GLU A 203 0.35 0.82 20.65
C GLU A 203 1.40 1.85 20.21
N THR A 204 1.36 2.33 18.97
CA THR A 204 2.39 3.25 18.41
C THR A 204 2.63 4.48 19.29
N PHE A 205 1.59 5.01 19.90
CA PHE A 205 1.66 6.12 20.83
C PHE A 205 1.20 5.75 22.25
N GLY A 206 1.72 4.62 22.76
CA GLY A 206 1.37 4.11 24.07
C GLY A 206 -0.09 3.60 24.10
N GLU A 207 -0.85 4.02 25.13
CA GLU A 207 -2.24 3.58 25.30
C GLU A 207 -3.27 4.35 24.46
N LEU A 208 -2.82 5.37 23.70
CA LEU A 208 -3.72 6.33 23.05
C LEU A 208 -4.65 5.68 22.02
N GLY A 209 -4.14 4.71 21.25
CA GLY A 209 -4.92 3.95 20.27
C GLY A 209 -5.54 2.66 20.82
N MET A 210 -5.21 2.27 22.05
CA MET A 210 -5.63 0.98 22.59
C MET A 210 -7.10 0.97 23.01
N LYS A 211 -7.81 -0.08 22.62
CA LYS A 211 -9.23 -0.33 22.94
C LYS A 211 -9.46 -1.73 23.53
N VAL A 212 -8.39 -2.40 23.93
CA VAL A 212 -8.47 -3.73 24.54
C VAL A 212 -8.55 -3.64 26.06
N SER A 213 -9.13 -4.65 26.69
CA SER A 213 -9.20 -4.73 28.16
C SER A 213 -7.81 -4.75 28.79
N PRO A 214 -7.65 -4.24 30.01
CA PRO A 214 -6.36 -4.28 30.72
C PRO A 214 -5.76 -5.69 30.75
N GLY A 215 -4.46 -5.79 30.50
CA GLY A 215 -3.72 -7.06 30.43
C GLY A 215 -3.88 -7.84 29.12
N ARG A 216 -4.61 -7.30 28.13
CA ARG A 216 -4.68 -7.85 26.76
C ARG A 216 -3.68 -7.13 25.86
N ILE A 217 -3.07 -7.90 24.96
CA ILE A 217 -2.21 -7.38 23.92
C ILE A 217 -3.09 -7.02 22.71
N PRO A 218 -3.01 -5.79 22.17
CA PRO A 218 -3.73 -5.41 20.97
C PRO A 218 -3.22 -6.18 19.75
N ASN A 219 -4.05 -6.26 18.72
CA ASN A 219 -3.60 -6.71 17.41
C ASN A 219 -2.85 -5.57 16.72
N SER A 220 -1.53 -5.68 16.59
CA SER A 220 -0.68 -4.66 15.97
C SER A 220 -0.99 -4.43 14.47
N TYR A 221 -1.69 -5.37 13.82
CA TYR A 221 -2.15 -5.24 12.45
C TYR A 221 -3.50 -4.51 12.33
N ASP A 222 -4.13 -4.18 13.47
CA ASP A 222 -5.29 -3.29 13.53
C ASP A 222 -4.84 -1.83 13.40
N THR A 223 -4.41 -1.48 12.21
CA THR A 223 -3.79 -0.19 11.91
C THR A 223 -4.79 0.95 12.12
N GLN A 224 -4.32 2.00 12.77
CA GLN A 224 -5.07 3.22 13.08
C GLN A 224 -4.39 4.45 12.49
N LEU A 225 -5.12 5.57 12.48
CA LEU A 225 -4.62 6.89 12.13
C LEU A 225 -4.48 7.75 13.38
N PHE A 226 -3.37 8.47 13.43
CA PHE A 226 -3.05 9.45 14.46
C PHE A 226 -2.72 10.79 13.83
N LEU A 227 -3.05 11.86 14.52
CA LEU A 227 -2.62 13.22 14.21
C LEU A 227 -1.51 13.62 15.16
N PHE A 228 -0.35 13.99 14.62
CA PHE A 228 0.82 14.40 15.39
C PHE A 228 1.15 15.87 15.10
N ASP A 229 1.13 16.72 16.09
CA ASP A 229 1.50 18.13 15.96
C ASP A 229 3.03 18.28 16.08
N LEU A 230 3.67 18.79 15.02
CA LEU A 230 5.13 18.89 14.94
C LEU A 230 5.74 19.82 15.98
N ARG A 231 5.03 20.90 16.34
CA ARG A 231 5.51 21.91 17.29
C ARG A 231 5.31 21.47 18.75
N THR A 232 4.10 21.03 19.08
CA THR A 232 3.72 20.73 20.48
C THR A 232 4.00 19.28 20.85
N LYS A 233 4.28 18.41 19.84
CA LYS A 233 4.43 16.96 19.97
C LYS A 233 3.17 16.26 20.52
N LYS A 234 2.03 16.94 20.55
CA LYS A 234 0.75 16.33 20.92
C LYS A 234 0.30 15.33 19.87
N VAL A 235 -0.29 14.24 20.35
CA VAL A 235 -0.86 13.18 19.50
C VAL A 235 -2.32 13.02 19.81
N GLU A 236 -3.12 12.79 18.78
CA GLU A 236 -4.53 12.47 18.87
C GLU A 236 -4.82 11.20 18.04
N ALA A 237 -5.50 10.23 18.63
CA ALA A 237 -5.98 9.06 17.89
C ALA A 237 -7.23 9.43 17.11
N LEU A 238 -7.17 9.28 15.78
CA LEU A 238 -8.28 9.65 14.89
C LEU A 238 -9.29 8.52 14.70
N THR A 239 -8.82 7.29 14.66
CA THR A 239 -9.62 6.11 14.29
C THR A 239 -9.70 5.06 15.38
N ARG A 240 -9.38 5.38 16.63
CA ARG A 240 -9.47 4.45 17.77
C ARG A 240 -10.83 3.77 17.89
N ASP A 241 -11.91 4.52 17.63
CA ASP A 241 -13.28 4.03 17.74
C ASP A 241 -13.88 3.59 16.39
N PHE A 242 -13.07 3.55 15.36
CA PHE A 242 -13.40 3.01 14.05
C PHE A 242 -12.89 1.57 13.99
N ASP A 243 -13.81 0.61 13.93
CA ASP A 243 -13.48 -0.83 14.06
C ASP A 243 -12.64 -1.39 12.90
N PRO A 244 -12.88 -1.07 11.61
CA PRO A 244 -12.08 -1.61 10.52
C PRO A 244 -10.61 -1.14 10.56
N ALA A 245 -9.67 -2.05 10.28
CA ALA A 245 -8.25 -1.72 10.21
C ALA A 245 -7.98 -0.79 9.03
N VAL A 246 -7.30 0.34 9.30
CA VAL A 246 -7.00 1.35 8.29
C VAL A 246 -5.85 0.88 7.40
N GLY A 247 -6.03 0.98 6.09
CA GLY A 247 -5.00 0.75 5.09
C GLY A 247 -4.28 2.04 4.68
N ARG A 248 -4.16 2.24 3.35
CA ARG A 248 -3.52 3.45 2.80
C ARG A 248 -4.37 4.68 3.06
N ALA A 249 -3.77 5.71 3.64
CA ALA A 249 -4.41 6.99 3.92
C ALA A 249 -3.77 8.14 3.13
N TYR A 250 -4.57 9.17 2.86
CA TYR A 250 -4.16 10.38 2.17
C TYR A 250 -4.85 11.61 2.78
N TRP A 251 -4.07 12.61 3.13
CA TRP A 251 -4.58 13.89 3.60
C TRP A 251 -4.64 14.88 2.44
N SER A 252 -5.83 15.18 1.97
CA SER A 252 -6.03 16.05 0.83
C SER A 252 -5.95 17.54 1.20
N LYS A 253 -5.67 18.38 0.21
CA LYS A 253 -5.55 19.83 0.38
C LYS A 253 -6.83 20.51 0.90
N ASP A 254 -8.00 19.90 0.72
CA ASP A 254 -9.27 20.39 1.26
C ASP A 254 -9.48 20.04 2.75
N GLY A 255 -8.48 19.46 3.39
CA GLY A 255 -8.47 19.12 4.81
C GLY A 255 -9.24 17.84 5.17
N LYS A 256 -9.65 17.05 4.18
CA LYS A 256 -10.24 15.73 4.40
C LYS A 256 -9.19 14.63 4.35
N ILE A 257 -9.42 13.57 5.09
CA ILE A 257 -8.59 12.37 5.03
C ILE A 257 -9.39 11.28 4.32
N TYR A 258 -8.80 10.72 3.28
CA TYR A 258 -9.29 9.55 2.56
C TYR A 258 -8.45 8.35 2.93
N PHE A 259 -9.06 7.20 3.14
CA PHE A 259 -8.32 5.99 3.47
C PHE A 259 -9.08 4.72 3.07
N THR A 260 -8.35 3.69 2.75
CA THR A 260 -8.90 2.34 2.63
C THR A 260 -9.00 1.71 4.02
N ALA A 261 -9.94 0.79 4.20
CA ALA A 261 -10.05 0.04 5.44
C ALA A 261 -10.52 -1.40 5.19
N ASP A 262 -9.92 -2.33 5.94
CA ASP A 262 -10.27 -3.74 5.94
C ASP A 262 -11.49 -3.94 6.85
N GLU A 263 -12.64 -4.12 6.23
CA GLU A 263 -13.90 -4.39 6.92
C GLU A 263 -14.33 -5.83 6.66
N ARG A 264 -14.01 -6.75 7.57
CA ARG A 264 -14.12 -8.21 7.38
C ARG A 264 -13.26 -8.67 6.20
N ASP A 265 -13.91 -9.12 5.09
CA ASP A 265 -13.24 -9.53 3.85
C ASP A 265 -13.33 -8.49 2.72
N TYR A 266 -13.87 -7.31 3.00
CA TYR A 266 -13.89 -6.15 2.08
C TYR A 266 -12.69 -5.24 2.31
N VAL A 267 -12.28 -4.52 1.25
CA VAL A 267 -11.39 -3.36 1.37
C VAL A 267 -12.13 -2.15 0.81
N ASN A 268 -12.66 -1.36 1.72
CA ASN A 268 -13.55 -0.24 1.41
C ASN A 268 -12.80 1.10 1.44
N LEU A 269 -13.36 2.11 0.76
CA LEU A 269 -12.87 3.49 0.81
C LEU A 269 -13.72 4.33 1.77
N TYR A 270 -13.04 5.09 2.62
CA TYR A 270 -13.66 6.00 3.56
C TYR A 270 -13.12 7.42 3.40
N ARG A 271 -13.93 8.38 3.79
CA ARG A 271 -13.56 9.78 3.95
C ARG A 271 -13.88 10.23 5.37
N MET A 272 -12.91 10.89 6.00
CA MET A 272 -13.08 11.50 7.31
C MET A 272 -12.94 13.03 7.20
N ASP A 273 -13.86 13.75 7.84
CA ASP A 273 -13.75 15.18 8.11
C ASP A 273 -13.12 15.37 9.48
N LEU A 274 -11.96 16.04 9.55
CA LEU A 274 -11.21 16.22 10.79
C LEU A 274 -11.98 17.06 11.83
N LYS A 275 -12.85 17.97 11.41
CA LYS A 275 -13.64 18.80 12.34
C LYS A 275 -14.85 18.05 12.91
N LYS A 276 -15.51 17.27 12.06
CA LYS A 276 -16.74 16.53 12.43
C LYS A 276 -16.45 15.19 13.05
N ARG A 277 -15.27 14.63 12.84
CA ARG A 277 -14.85 13.30 13.31
C ARG A 277 -15.81 12.18 12.87
N ASN A 278 -16.39 12.30 11.68
CA ASN A 278 -17.28 11.29 11.11
C ASN A 278 -16.62 10.56 9.96
N PHE A 279 -16.92 9.28 9.86
CA PHE A 279 -16.44 8.39 8.81
C PHE A 279 -17.54 8.15 7.80
N ASN A 280 -17.30 8.48 6.54
CA ASN A 280 -18.26 8.30 5.47
C ASN A 280 -17.66 7.31 4.45
N LYS A 281 -18.32 6.17 4.30
CA LYS A 281 -17.99 5.20 3.26
C LYS A 281 -18.29 5.79 1.89
N ILE A 282 -17.34 5.70 0.98
CA ILE A 282 -17.52 6.06 -0.43
C ILE A 282 -17.85 4.78 -1.20
N ASN A 283 -19.01 4.77 -1.85
CA ASN A 283 -19.45 3.61 -2.60
C ASN A 283 -18.69 3.52 -3.92
N VAL A 284 -18.00 2.42 -4.12
CA VAL A 284 -17.27 2.09 -5.35
C VAL A 284 -17.77 0.75 -5.92
N PRO A 285 -17.66 0.51 -7.24
CA PRO A 285 -18.21 -0.68 -7.89
C PRO A 285 -17.31 -1.92 -7.77
N VAL A 286 -16.53 -2.00 -6.69
CA VAL A 286 -15.63 -3.13 -6.37
C VAL A 286 -15.75 -3.48 -4.90
N GLU A 287 -15.42 -4.71 -4.55
CA GLU A 287 -15.48 -5.20 -3.17
C GLU A 287 -14.12 -5.09 -2.46
N VAL A 288 -13.04 -5.08 -3.24
CA VAL A 288 -11.67 -4.95 -2.74
C VAL A 288 -10.94 -3.91 -3.58
N ILE A 289 -10.56 -2.82 -2.95
CA ILE A 289 -9.63 -1.85 -3.53
C ILE A 289 -8.22 -2.39 -3.33
N THR A 290 -7.50 -2.65 -4.41
CA THR A 290 -6.14 -3.20 -4.38
C THR A 290 -5.07 -2.11 -4.41
N SER A 291 -5.37 -1.00 -5.07
CA SER A 291 -4.54 0.21 -5.03
C SER A 291 -5.39 1.45 -5.24
N ILE A 292 -4.95 2.55 -4.68
CA ILE A 292 -5.54 3.87 -4.90
C ILE A 292 -4.43 4.91 -4.90
N ASP A 293 -4.53 5.86 -5.81
CA ASP A 293 -3.64 7.01 -5.88
C ASP A 293 -4.42 8.30 -6.06
N TYR A 294 -3.93 9.40 -5.49
CA TYR A 294 -4.64 10.66 -5.37
C TYR A 294 -3.91 11.75 -6.15
N ALA A 295 -4.65 12.51 -6.96
CA ALA A 295 -4.10 13.68 -7.61
C ALA A 295 -3.70 14.75 -6.58
N PHE A 296 -2.52 15.34 -6.77
CA PHE A 296 -1.92 16.24 -5.79
C PHE A 296 -2.74 17.53 -5.56
N ASP A 297 -3.31 18.11 -6.61
CA ASP A 297 -4.00 19.40 -6.56
C ASP A 297 -5.44 19.39 -7.05
N LYS A 298 -5.97 18.24 -7.43
CA LYS A 298 -7.34 18.07 -7.91
C LYS A 298 -8.10 17.09 -7.02
N PRO A 299 -9.41 17.25 -6.84
CA PRO A 299 -10.23 16.32 -6.07
C PRO A 299 -10.52 15.03 -6.88
N LEU A 300 -9.48 14.36 -7.30
CA LEU A 300 -9.51 13.20 -8.17
C LEU A 300 -8.60 12.11 -7.62
N ALA A 301 -9.04 10.87 -7.71
CA ALA A 301 -8.21 9.70 -7.47
C ALA A 301 -8.37 8.70 -8.62
N VAL A 302 -7.39 7.82 -8.76
CA VAL A 302 -7.50 6.61 -9.56
C VAL A 302 -7.34 5.40 -8.65
N PHE A 303 -8.13 4.35 -8.88
CA PHE A 303 -8.01 3.14 -8.10
C PHE A 303 -8.19 1.89 -8.95
N MET A 304 -7.51 0.84 -8.55
CA MET A 304 -7.75 -0.52 -9.03
C MET A 304 -8.50 -1.31 -7.98
N GLY A 305 -9.36 -2.19 -8.44
CA GLY A 305 -10.07 -3.07 -7.53
C GLY A 305 -10.79 -4.20 -8.24
N SER A 306 -11.13 -5.20 -7.47
CA SER A 306 -11.79 -6.41 -7.91
C SER A 306 -12.98 -6.77 -7.02
N SER A 307 -13.76 -7.73 -7.45
CA SER A 307 -14.80 -8.35 -6.64
C SER A 307 -14.65 -9.86 -6.73
N ILE A 308 -15.39 -10.58 -5.94
CA ILE A 308 -15.27 -12.04 -5.80
C ILE A 308 -15.31 -12.79 -7.14
N SER A 309 -16.08 -12.28 -8.12
CA SER A 309 -16.24 -12.87 -9.46
C SER A 309 -15.91 -11.89 -10.58
N THR A 310 -15.20 -10.81 -10.27
CA THR A 310 -14.83 -9.78 -11.24
C THR A 310 -13.35 -9.46 -11.11
N PRO A 311 -12.54 -9.68 -12.18
CA PRO A 311 -11.14 -9.29 -12.22
C PRO A 311 -10.91 -7.81 -11.93
N GLU A 312 -9.66 -7.45 -11.66
CA GLU A 312 -9.28 -6.05 -11.44
C GLU A 312 -9.63 -5.16 -12.62
N LYS A 313 -10.17 -4.00 -12.28
CA LYS A 313 -10.50 -2.90 -13.21
C LYS A 313 -9.93 -1.60 -12.68
N LEU A 314 -9.66 -0.66 -13.58
CA LEU A 314 -9.19 0.67 -13.27
C LEU A 314 -10.33 1.68 -13.35
N PHE A 315 -10.42 2.53 -12.33
CA PHE A 315 -11.43 3.56 -12.23
C PHE A 315 -10.80 4.92 -11.89
N ALA A 316 -11.41 6.00 -12.43
CA ALA A 316 -11.27 7.33 -11.86
C ALA A 316 -12.36 7.57 -10.81
N LEU A 317 -12.06 8.35 -9.78
CA LEU A 317 -12.99 8.72 -8.72
C LEU A 317 -12.95 10.23 -8.51
N ASP A 318 -14.09 10.89 -8.74
CA ASP A 318 -14.28 12.27 -8.32
C ASP A 318 -14.51 12.32 -6.80
N LEU A 319 -13.58 12.90 -6.06
CA LEU A 319 -13.60 12.95 -4.59
C LEU A 319 -14.66 13.91 -4.04
N ASN A 320 -15.12 14.88 -4.81
CA ASN A 320 -16.20 15.79 -4.40
C ASN A 320 -17.55 15.10 -4.42
N THR A 321 -17.84 14.40 -5.50
CA THR A 321 -19.12 13.71 -5.70
C THR A 321 -19.14 12.28 -5.22
N GLY A 322 -17.95 11.65 -5.05
CA GLY A 322 -17.82 10.22 -4.77
C GLY A 322 -18.20 9.33 -5.95
N LYS A 323 -18.27 9.88 -7.18
CA LYS A 323 -18.70 9.14 -8.37
C LYS A 323 -17.52 8.48 -9.08
N PRO A 324 -17.50 7.12 -9.18
CA PRO A 324 -16.49 6.40 -9.95
C PRO A 324 -16.85 6.37 -11.44
N THR A 325 -15.81 6.34 -12.27
CA THR A 325 -15.91 6.16 -13.74
C THR A 325 -14.93 5.06 -14.14
N LEU A 326 -15.41 4.04 -14.85
CA LEU A 326 -14.57 2.98 -15.40
C LEU A 326 -13.65 3.54 -16.48
N LEU A 327 -12.34 3.36 -16.31
CA LEU A 327 -11.33 3.74 -17.29
C LEU A 327 -10.86 2.55 -18.13
N LEU A 328 -10.65 1.40 -17.50
CA LEU A 328 -10.11 0.22 -18.17
C LEU A 328 -10.65 -1.07 -17.53
N ASP A 329 -11.09 -1.98 -18.40
CA ASP A 329 -11.41 -3.38 -18.07
C ASP A 329 -10.50 -4.30 -18.91
N PRO A 330 -9.29 -4.62 -18.44
CA PRO A 330 -8.30 -5.32 -19.26
C PRO A 330 -8.65 -6.79 -19.49
N LYS A 331 -9.59 -7.34 -18.72
CA LYS A 331 -10.04 -8.73 -18.84
C LYS A 331 -11.42 -8.90 -19.44
N ALA A 332 -12.02 -7.82 -19.97
CA ALA A 332 -13.36 -7.87 -20.53
C ALA A 332 -13.52 -8.94 -21.63
N ALA A 333 -12.55 -9.04 -22.55
CA ALA A 333 -12.56 -10.02 -23.61
C ALA A 333 -12.39 -11.46 -23.11
N ASP A 334 -11.44 -11.67 -22.18
CA ASP A 334 -11.14 -12.99 -21.62
C ASP A 334 -12.30 -13.54 -20.78
N MET A 335 -13.03 -12.65 -20.11
CA MET A 335 -14.11 -13.01 -19.20
C MET A 335 -15.50 -13.11 -19.85
N LYS A 336 -15.60 -12.79 -21.14
CA LYS A 336 -16.89 -12.73 -21.87
C LYS A 336 -17.70 -14.04 -21.80
N ASP A 337 -17.02 -15.17 -21.89
CA ASP A 337 -17.64 -16.50 -21.91
C ASP A 337 -17.40 -17.28 -20.61
N VAL A 338 -16.92 -16.60 -19.55
CA VAL A 338 -16.69 -17.21 -18.23
C VAL A 338 -17.92 -16.99 -17.36
N GLU A 339 -18.43 -18.08 -16.79
CA GLU A 339 -19.55 -18.08 -15.85
C GLU A 339 -19.03 -18.52 -14.48
N PHE A 340 -19.46 -17.83 -13.42
CA PHE A 340 -19.16 -18.17 -12.04
C PHE A 340 -20.42 -18.65 -11.32
N GLY A 341 -20.24 -19.58 -10.41
CA GLY A 341 -21.28 -19.96 -9.48
C GLY A 341 -21.60 -18.83 -8.49
N LYS A 342 -22.75 -18.92 -7.85
CA LYS A 342 -23.16 -18.02 -6.76
C LYS A 342 -22.11 -18.06 -5.63
N SER A 343 -21.91 -16.94 -4.97
CA SER A 343 -21.22 -16.88 -3.68
C SER A 343 -22.12 -16.24 -2.64
N GLU A 344 -22.00 -16.66 -1.39
CA GLU A 344 -22.75 -16.06 -0.27
C GLU A 344 -21.94 -16.02 1.01
N GLU A 345 -22.26 -15.04 1.86
CA GLU A 345 -21.72 -14.96 3.21
C GLU A 345 -22.38 -16.02 4.09
N TRP A 346 -21.57 -16.59 4.96
CA TRP A 346 -22.08 -17.46 5.99
C TRP A 346 -21.37 -17.22 7.33
N ASN A 347 -22.00 -17.62 8.40
CA ASN A 347 -21.38 -17.54 9.71
C ASN A 347 -21.88 -18.65 10.63
N PHE A 348 -21.11 -18.90 11.68
CA PHE A 348 -21.53 -19.78 12.77
C PHE A 348 -20.89 -19.31 14.07
N ILE A 349 -21.49 -19.72 15.18
CA ILE A 349 -20.94 -19.47 16.50
C ILE A 349 -20.11 -20.70 16.92
N ASN A 350 -18.83 -20.47 17.21
CA ASN A 350 -17.93 -21.53 17.68
C ASN A 350 -18.23 -21.92 19.16
N SER A 351 -17.56 -22.96 19.66
CA SER A 351 -17.70 -23.46 21.03
C SER A 351 -17.33 -22.43 22.12
N ARG A 352 -16.65 -21.34 21.77
CA ARG A 352 -16.29 -20.24 22.69
C ARG A 352 -17.25 -19.05 22.62
N GLY A 353 -18.34 -19.17 21.89
CA GLY A 353 -19.30 -18.08 21.69
C GLY A 353 -18.88 -17.00 20.70
N THR A 354 -17.81 -17.22 19.94
CA THR A 354 -17.32 -16.26 18.93
C THR A 354 -17.98 -16.55 17.58
N THR A 355 -18.50 -15.53 16.94
CA THR A 355 -18.98 -15.64 15.55
C THR A 355 -17.82 -15.74 14.58
N ILE A 356 -17.81 -16.81 13.80
CA ILE A 356 -16.85 -17.03 12.71
C ILE A 356 -17.57 -16.73 11.41
N TYR A 357 -16.97 -15.84 10.63
CA TYR A 357 -17.47 -15.45 9.31
C TYR A 357 -16.76 -16.24 8.22
N GLY A 358 -17.49 -16.63 7.21
CA GLY A 358 -17.01 -17.37 6.07
C GLY A 358 -17.75 -16.99 4.80
N ARG A 359 -17.35 -17.61 3.70
CA ARG A 359 -17.96 -17.45 2.39
C ARG A 359 -18.04 -18.78 1.68
N LEU A 360 -19.20 -19.06 1.13
CA LEU A 360 -19.45 -20.23 0.30
C LEU A 360 -19.35 -19.83 -1.17
N TYR A 361 -18.73 -20.69 -1.96
CA TYR A 361 -18.65 -20.61 -3.41
C TYR A 361 -19.34 -21.85 -3.95
N TYR A 362 -20.38 -21.66 -4.72
CA TYR A 362 -21.15 -22.73 -5.30
C TYR A 362 -20.66 -23.04 -6.72
N PRO A 363 -20.77 -24.26 -7.20
CA PRO A 363 -20.52 -24.58 -8.60
C PRO A 363 -21.51 -23.88 -9.51
N VAL A 364 -21.15 -23.70 -10.77
CA VAL A 364 -22.06 -23.27 -11.82
C VAL A 364 -23.20 -24.31 -11.96
N GLY A 365 -24.43 -23.85 -12.01
CA GLY A 365 -25.59 -24.76 -12.05
C GLY A 365 -25.84 -25.54 -10.75
N TYR A 366 -25.43 -25.01 -9.61
CA TYR A 366 -25.66 -25.61 -8.28
C TYR A 366 -27.14 -26.01 -8.12
N ASP A 367 -27.36 -27.27 -7.73
CA ASP A 367 -28.65 -27.85 -7.44
C ASP A 367 -28.72 -28.24 -5.95
N PRO A 368 -29.53 -27.57 -5.13
CA PRO A 368 -29.60 -27.86 -3.67
C PRO A 368 -30.12 -29.28 -3.34
N ALA A 369 -30.70 -29.99 -4.31
CA ALA A 369 -31.13 -31.39 -4.13
C ALA A 369 -29.98 -32.38 -4.26
N LYS A 370 -28.81 -31.95 -4.72
CA LYS A 370 -27.62 -32.79 -4.92
C LYS A 370 -26.61 -32.60 -3.79
N LYS A 371 -25.77 -33.61 -3.60
CA LYS A 371 -24.61 -33.55 -2.70
C LYS A 371 -23.36 -33.24 -3.50
N TYR A 372 -22.54 -32.36 -2.96
CA TYR A 372 -21.29 -31.94 -3.57
C TYR A 372 -20.13 -32.18 -2.59
N PRO A 373 -18.91 -32.46 -3.07
CA PRO A 373 -17.73 -32.42 -2.23
C PRO A 373 -17.50 -30.99 -1.74
N VAL A 374 -16.92 -30.83 -0.55
CA VAL A 374 -16.62 -29.51 0.04
C VAL A 374 -15.13 -29.37 0.27
N ILE A 375 -14.57 -28.26 -0.22
CA ILE A 375 -13.21 -27.85 0.09
C ILE A 375 -13.30 -26.74 1.14
N VAL A 376 -12.69 -26.97 2.30
CA VAL A 376 -12.60 -25.95 3.36
C VAL A 376 -11.24 -25.29 3.28
N ASN A 377 -11.22 -23.99 3.06
CA ASN A 377 -10.00 -23.18 3.06
C ASN A 377 -10.09 -22.15 4.18
N TYR A 378 -9.12 -22.15 5.07
CA TYR A 378 -9.01 -21.18 6.15
C TYR A 378 -7.56 -20.74 6.32
N TYR A 379 -7.39 -19.56 6.88
CA TYR A 379 -6.09 -18.99 7.19
C TYR A 379 -6.01 -18.66 8.69
N GLY A 380 -5.00 -19.20 9.35
CA GLY A 380 -4.76 -19.02 10.78
C GLY A 380 -3.94 -17.76 11.15
N GLY A 381 -3.88 -16.78 10.27
CA GLY A 381 -3.15 -15.53 10.50
C GLY A 381 -3.98 -14.48 11.23
N THR A 382 -3.37 -13.30 11.41
CA THR A 382 -3.94 -12.16 12.15
C THR A 382 -4.70 -11.18 11.28
N THR A 383 -4.58 -11.29 9.95
CA THR A 383 -5.28 -10.47 8.96
C THR A 383 -6.37 -11.27 8.26
N PRO A 384 -7.54 -10.68 7.99
CA PRO A 384 -8.61 -11.35 7.24
C PRO A 384 -8.14 -11.71 5.82
N THR A 385 -8.66 -12.82 5.30
CA THR A 385 -8.55 -13.13 3.87
C THR A 385 -9.61 -12.33 3.14
N ASN A 386 -9.21 -11.41 2.28
CA ASN A 386 -10.16 -10.62 1.50
C ASN A 386 -10.77 -11.43 0.34
N ARG A 387 -11.79 -10.84 -0.29
CA ARG A 387 -12.53 -11.42 -1.43
C ARG A 387 -12.01 -10.98 -2.81
N ALA A 388 -10.75 -10.58 -2.90
CA ALA A 388 -10.13 -10.22 -4.17
C ALA A 388 -10.23 -11.39 -5.15
N PHE A 389 -10.41 -11.04 -6.42
CA PHE A 389 -10.47 -12.01 -7.51
C PHE A 389 -9.14 -12.76 -7.66
N GLY A 390 -9.22 -14.06 -7.91
CA GLY A 390 -8.04 -14.88 -8.19
C GLY A 390 -7.18 -15.17 -6.95
N GLY A 391 -5.88 -14.90 -7.05
CA GLY A 391 -4.90 -15.15 -5.99
C GLY A 391 -4.38 -16.58 -5.95
N ARG A 392 -3.56 -16.88 -4.93
CA ARG A 392 -2.90 -18.20 -4.76
C ARG A 392 -3.90 -19.35 -4.60
N TYR A 393 -5.08 -19.06 -4.03
CA TYR A 393 -6.14 -20.05 -3.75
C TYR A 393 -7.42 -19.63 -4.46
N PRO A 394 -7.55 -19.92 -5.79
CA PRO A 394 -8.65 -19.41 -6.63
C PRO A 394 -9.94 -20.19 -6.37
N LYS A 395 -10.74 -19.75 -5.38
CA LYS A 395 -11.94 -20.46 -4.91
C LYS A 395 -12.98 -20.66 -6.02
N ASN A 396 -13.11 -19.70 -6.94
CA ASN A 396 -14.01 -19.83 -8.09
C ASN A 396 -13.64 -20.99 -9.02
N ILE A 397 -12.33 -21.26 -9.18
CA ILE A 397 -11.86 -22.40 -9.97
C ILE A 397 -12.12 -23.72 -9.23
N TRP A 398 -11.93 -23.74 -7.92
CA TRP A 398 -12.22 -24.96 -7.14
C TRP A 398 -13.71 -25.30 -7.08
N ALA A 399 -14.56 -24.30 -7.22
CA ALA A 399 -16.03 -24.46 -7.24
C ALA A 399 -16.57 -24.83 -8.64
N ALA A 400 -15.78 -24.67 -9.72
CA ALA A 400 -16.19 -25.00 -11.07
C ALA A 400 -16.03 -26.49 -11.37
#